data_7effacdee9d2b64104cdf517835ddb05
#
_entry.id   7effacdee9d2b64104cdf517835ddb05
#
_cell.length_a   1.000
_cell.length_b   1.000
_cell.length_c   1.000
_cell.angle_alpha   90.00
_cell.angle_beta   90.00
_cell.angle_gamma   90.00
#
_symmetry.space_group_name_H-M   'P 1'
#
loop_
_entity.id
_entity.type
_entity.pdbx_description
1 polymer ?
#
loop_
_entity_poly.entity_id
_entity_poly.type
_entity_poly.pdbx_seq_one_letter_code
_entity_poly.pdbx_strand_id
1 'polypeptide(L)'
;MDLGPENGVSFPARRREPDRPRPDRVPPQNLEAEKGLLGCILLENTVFDDIADRLLPDHFYLDSHRRIFAAIKRLHDQGKHGFDAVTIAEELERAGSLVDCGGPAYLLEILDGVPNAAHARYYSEIVRDKAVQRRLITACTEVLTHAYDESETTEDLLNLAEREIFQILEQQEGVEKLHLKEVLVEAFARIEHR
;
A
#
# COMPACT_ATOMS: atom_id res chain seq x y z
N MET A 1 1.97 -64.10 -30.56
CA MET A 1 1.36 -62.80 -30.84
C MET A 1 1.96 -61.81 -29.83
N ASP A 2 2.94 -61.11 -30.33
CA ASP A 2 3.77 -60.21 -29.53
C ASP A 2 3.19 -58.81 -29.64
N LEU A 3 2.75 -58.25 -28.52
CA LEU A 3 2.26 -56.86 -28.44
C LEU A 3 3.40 -55.98 -27.94
N GLY A 4 4.03 -55.29 -28.88
CA GLY A 4 5.14 -54.35 -28.60
C GLY A 4 4.76 -53.17 -27.72
N PRO A 5 5.75 -52.49 -27.10
CA PRO A 5 5.53 -51.46 -26.10
C PRO A 5 5.00 -50.14 -26.72
N GLU A 6 3.97 -49.58 -26.11
CA GLU A 6 3.43 -48.26 -26.42
C GLU A 6 4.49 -47.17 -26.19
N ASN A 7 4.81 -46.45 -27.22
CA ASN A 7 5.65 -45.28 -27.21
C ASN A 7 4.97 -44.13 -26.46
N GLY A 8 5.21 -44.02 -25.16
CA GLY A 8 4.85 -42.84 -24.39
C GLY A 8 5.67 -41.62 -24.85
N VAL A 9 5.03 -40.70 -25.61
CA VAL A 9 5.59 -39.41 -25.98
C VAL A 9 5.67 -38.54 -24.72
N SER A 10 6.84 -38.53 -24.08
CA SER A 10 7.12 -37.60 -23.00
C SER A 10 7.32 -36.18 -23.58
N PHE A 11 6.35 -35.32 -23.39
CA PHE A 11 6.52 -33.90 -23.67
C PHE A 11 7.50 -33.29 -22.65
N PRO A 12 8.60 -32.65 -23.07
CA PRO A 12 9.48 -31.97 -22.14
C PRO A 12 8.70 -30.86 -21.46
N ALA A 13 8.65 -30.89 -20.14
CA ALA A 13 8.11 -29.81 -19.35
C ALA A 13 8.82 -28.51 -19.77
N ARG A 14 8.09 -27.54 -20.34
CA ARG A 14 8.63 -26.22 -20.62
C ARG A 14 9.17 -25.67 -19.31
N ARG A 15 10.49 -25.65 -19.15
CA ARG A 15 11.16 -24.85 -18.13
C ARG A 15 10.67 -23.42 -18.35
N ARG A 16 9.88 -22.90 -17.42
CA ARG A 16 9.66 -21.47 -17.34
C ARG A 16 11.02 -20.85 -17.12
N GLU A 17 11.57 -20.20 -18.15
CA GLU A 17 12.76 -19.35 -17.96
C GLU A 17 12.41 -18.36 -16.84
N PRO A 18 13.27 -18.18 -15.84
CA PRO A 18 13.06 -17.14 -14.85
C PRO A 18 12.94 -15.82 -15.60
N ASP A 19 11.77 -15.23 -15.53
CA ASP A 19 11.45 -13.96 -16.18
C ASP A 19 12.36 -12.91 -15.53
N ARG A 20 13.47 -12.60 -16.21
CA ARG A 20 14.46 -11.63 -15.72
C ARG A 20 13.73 -10.32 -15.42
N PRO A 21 14.10 -9.59 -14.34
CA PRO A 21 13.55 -8.27 -14.07
C PRO A 21 13.67 -7.41 -15.32
N ARG A 22 12.57 -7.12 -15.99
CA ARG A 22 12.57 -6.24 -17.16
C ARG A 22 12.53 -4.81 -16.65
N PRO A 23 13.47 -3.94 -17.06
CA PRO A 23 13.50 -2.53 -16.63
C PRO A 23 12.25 -1.73 -17.00
N ASP A 24 11.41 -2.27 -17.89
CA ASP A 24 10.20 -1.60 -18.41
C ASP A 24 8.90 -1.97 -17.67
N ARG A 25 8.96 -2.71 -16.56
CA ARG A 25 7.76 -3.06 -15.79
C ARG A 25 7.32 -1.89 -14.94
N VAL A 26 6.06 -1.46 -15.16
CA VAL A 26 5.42 -0.48 -14.28
C VAL A 26 5.32 -1.06 -12.85
N PRO A 27 5.73 -0.32 -11.82
CA PRO A 27 5.62 -0.79 -10.45
C PRO A 27 4.18 -1.17 -10.08
N PRO A 28 3.98 -2.14 -9.18
CA PRO A 28 2.64 -2.53 -8.73
C PRO A 28 1.84 -1.34 -8.23
N GLN A 29 0.67 -1.13 -8.82
CA GLN A 29 -0.22 0.00 -8.53
C GLN A 29 -1.68 -0.37 -8.81
N ASN A 30 -2.61 0.38 -8.22
CA ASN A 30 -4.02 0.36 -8.58
C ASN A 30 -4.59 1.76 -8.33
N LEU A 31 -4.54 2.61 -9.38
CA LEU A 31 -4.96 4.02 -9.29
C LEU A 31 -6.45 4.17 -9.01
N GLU A 32 -7.27 3.25 -9.50
CA GLU A 32 -8.72 3.23 -9.24
C GLU A 32 -9.01 2.96 -7.75
N ALA A 33 -8.28 2.02 -7.13
CA ALA A 33 -8.42 1.78 -5.69
C ALA A 33 -7.92 2.96 -4.85
N GLU A 34 -6.84 3.62 -5.25
CA GLU A 34 -6.34 4.82 -4.59
C GLU A 34 -7.35 5.96 -4.66
N LYS A 35 -7.88 6.24 -5.88
CA LYS A 35 -8.90 7.26 -6.11
C LYS A 35 -10.18 6.94 -5.35
N GLY A 36 -10.63 5.67 -5.42
CA GLY A 36 -11.81 5.19 -4.71
C GLY A 36 -11.69 5.33 -3.19
N LEU A 37 -10.50 5.03 -2.64
CA LEU A 37 -10.23 5.19 -1.21
C LEU A 37 -10.32 6.65 -0.77
N LEU A 38 -9.66 7.56 -1.50
CA LEU A 38 -9.72 9.00 -1.20
C LEU A 38 -11.16 9.53 -1.32
N GLY A 39 -11.92 9.06 -2.30
CA GLY A 39 -13.34 9.41 -2.47
C GLY A 39 -14.19 8.92 -1.30
N CYS A 40 -13.99 7.69 -0.82
CA CYS A 40 -14.68 7.17 0.36
C CYS A 40 -14.41 8.03 1.61
N ILE A 41 -13.16 8.44 1.83
CA ILE A 41 -12.76 9.28 2.95
C ILE A 41 -13.42 10.67 2.87
N LEU A 42 -13.47 11.27 1.66
CA LEU A 42 -14.12 12.55 1.43
C LEU A 42 -15.64 12.50 1.60
N LEU A 43 -16.23 11.38 1.21
CA LEU A 43 -17.68 11.18 1.31
C LEU A 43 -18.13 10.94 2.77
N GLU A 44 -17.32 10.19 3.53
CA GLU A 44 -17.60 9.82 4.92
C GLU A 44 -16.30 9.84 5.73
N ASN A 45 -16.05 10.92 6.45
CA ASN A 45 -14.78 11.14 7.16
C ASN A 45 -14.52 10.12 8.28
N THR A 46 -15.55 9.54 8.88
CA THR A 46 -15.44 8.53 9.94
C THR A 46 -14.69 7.27 9.48
N VAL A 47 -14.74 6.99 8.18
CA VAL A 47 -13.97 5.90 7.57
C VAL A 47 -12.46 6.07 7.76
N PHE A 48 -12.00 7.32 7.86
CA PHE A 48 -10.59 7.60 8.04
C PHE A 48 -10.06 7.07 9.38
N ASP A 49 -10.86 7.13 10.44
CA ASP A 49 -10.49 6.62 11.77
C ASP A 49 -10.15 5.12 11.73
N ASP A 50 -10.88 4.34 10.91
CA ASP A 50 -10.68 2.89 10.76
C ASP A 50 -9.41 2.52 9.99
N ILE A 51 -8.87 3.45 9.18
CA ILE A 51 -7.75 3.18 8.27
C ILE A 51 -6.50 4.03 8.55
N ALA A 52 -6.61 5.07 9.38
CA ALA A 52 -5.54 6.05 9.64
C ALA A 52 -4.25 5.39 10.14
N ASP A 53 -4.38 4.37 11.00
CA ASP A 53 -3.24 3.63 11.56
C ASP A 53 -2.64 2.58 10.61
N ARG A 54 -3.39 2.24 9.54
CA ARG A 54 -3.01 1.18 8.60
C ARG A 54 -2.37 1.69 7.32
N LEU A 55 -2.54 2.99 7.04
CA LEU A 55 -2.09 3.61 5.82
C LEU A 55 -1.15 4.77 6.09
N LEU A 56 -0.13 4.82 5.25
CA LEU A 56 0.81 5.94 5.18
C LEU A 56 0.69 6.62 3.81
N PRO A 57 1.02 7.91 3.70
CA PRO A 57 1.07 8.60 2.41
C PRO A 57 1.89 7.86 1.36
N ASP A 58 3.02 7.26 1.76
CA ASP A 58 3.92 6.50 0.87
C ASP A 58 3.33 5.18 0.34
N HIS A 59 2.17 4.77 0.86
CA HIS A 59 1.45 3.62 0.30
C HIS A 59 0.77 3.94 -1.03
N PHE A 60 0.54 5.21 -1.34
CA PHE A 60 -0.03 5.64 -2.61
C PHE A 60 1.08 5.71 -3.69
N TYR A 61 0.73 5.27 -4.88
CA TYR A 61 1.64 5.31 -6.03
C TYR A 61 1.68 6.69 -6.67
N LEU A 62 0.50 7.27 -6.91
CA LEU A 62 0.39 8.58 -7.53
C LEU A 62 0.75 9.69 -6.53
N ASP A 63 1.68 10.57 -6.91
CA ASP A 63 2.16 11.63 -6.02
C ASP A 63 1.05 12.59 -5.58
N SER A 64 0.10 12.91 -6.48
CA SER A 64 -1.09 13.69 -6.12
C SER A 64 -1.93 13.02 -5.03
N HIS A 65 -2.17 11.71 -5.12
CA HIS A 65 -2.90 10.94 -4.11
C HIS A 65 -2.15 10.89 -2.77
N ARG A 66 -0.82 10.72 -2.82
CA ARG A 66 0.05 10.77 -1.64
C ARG A 66 -0.09 12.10 -0.91
N ARG A 67 -0.04 13.22 -1.64
CA ARG A 67 -0.17 14.58 -1.07
C ARG A 67 -1.56 14.84 -0.53
N ILE A 68 -2.61 14.40 -1.22
CA ILE A 68 -4.00 14.52 -0.76
C ILE A 68 -4.18 13.73 0.54
N PHE A 69 -3.74 12.48 0.59
CA PHE A 69 -3.82 11.67 1.81
C PHE A 69 -3.00 12.27 2.97
N ALA A 70 -1.82 12.82 2.69
CA ALA A 70 -1.03 13.53 3.69
C ALA A 70 -1.73 14.78 4.23
N ALA A 71 -2.47 15.51 3.39
CA ALA A 71 -3.27 16.66 3.82
C ALA A 71 -4.44 16.22 4.71
N ILE A 72 -5.16 15.15 4.34
CA ILE A 72 -6.20 14.55 5.16
C ILE A 72 -5.66 14.15 6.53
N LYS A 73 -4.54 13.42 6.55
CA LYS A 73 -3.91 12.98 7.79
C LYS A 73 -3.51 14.17 8.69
N ARG A 74 -2.93 15.23 8.14
CA ARG A 74 -2.61 16.44 8.92
C ARG A 74 -3.84 17.11 9.52
N LEU A 75 -4.95 17.21 8.77
CA LEU A 75 -6.20 17.77 9.26
C LEU A 75 -6.76 16.94 10.42
N HIS A 76 -6.77 15.63 10.25
CA HIS A 76 -7.19 14.70 11.28
C HIS A 76 -6.32 14.79 12.55
N ASP A 77 -5.00 14.80 12.42
CA ASP A 77 -4.05 14.91 13.53
C ASP A 77 -4.17 16.26 14.29
N GLN A 78 -4.72 17.31 13.63
CA GLN A 78 -5.10 18.58 14.24
C GLN A 78 -6.46 18.54 14.97
N GLY A 79 -7.12 17.39 15.02
CA GLY A 79 -8.46 17.24 15.62
C GLY A 79 -9.60 17.77 14.74
N LYS A 80 -9.36 18.00 13.46
CA LYS A 80 -10.38 18.40 12.50
C LYS A 80 -10.97 17.13 11.86
N HIS A 81 -12.07 16.64 12.42
CA HIS A 81 -12.73 15.42 11.94
C HIS A 81 -13.77 15.65 10.84
N GLY A 82 -14.06 16.91 10.49
CA GLY A 82 -14.95 17.29 9.40
C GLY A 82 -14.16 17.98 8.29
N PHE A 83 -13.58 17.22 7.37
CA PHE A 83 -12.88 17.75 6.20
C PHE A 83 -13.64 17.41 4.91
N ASP A 84 -13.67 18.35 4.00
CA ASP A 84 -14.28 18.27 2.69
C ASP A 84 -13.30 18.68 1.59
N ALA A 85 -13.72 18.66 0.35
CA ALA A 85 -12.88 19.04 -0.77
C ALA A 85 -12.33 20.47 -0.65
N VAL A 86 -13.08 21.39 0.00
CA VAL A 86 -12.65 22.79 0.18
C VAL A 86 -11.53 22.89 1.21
N THR A 87 -11.72 22.26 2.38
CA THR A 87 -10.73 22.28 3.47
C THR A 87 -9.43 21.58 3.07
N ILE A 88 -9.53 20.50 2.27
CA ILE A 88 -8.36 19.81 1.71
C ILE A 88 -7.67 20.70 0.67
N ALA A 89 -8.43 21.39 -0.20
CA ALA A 89 -7.84 22.30 -1.17
C ALA A 89 -7.07 23.44 -0.48
N GLU A 90 -7.62 24.04 0.58
CA GLU A 90 -6.93 25.05 1.38
C GLU A 90 -5.63 24.54 2.03
N GLU A 91 -5.66 23.30 2.55
CA GLU A 91 -4.48 22.67 3.15
C GLU A 91 -3.40 22.38 2.10
N LEU A 92 -3.80 21.93 0.91
CA LEU A 92 -2.88 21.72 -0.22
C LEU A 92 -2.34 23.02 -0.78
N GLU A 93 -3.15 24.08 -0.83
CA GLU A 93 -2.70 25.43 -1.25
C GLU A 93 -1.69 26.01 -0.27
N ARG A 94 -1.94 25.88 1.05
CA ARG A 94 -1.01 26.29 2.10
C ARG A 94 0.33 25.53 2.00
N ALA A 95 0.29 24.26 1.55
CA ALA A 95 1.48 23.45 1.28
C ALA A 95 2.11 23.73 -0.10
N GLY A 96 1.53 24.62 -0.92
CA GLY A 96 2.01 24.94 -2.28
C GLY A 96 1.86 23.78 -3.28
N SER A 97 0.99 22.80 -3.01
CA SER A 97 0.87 21.57 -3.80
C SER A 97 -0.49 21.38 -4.48
N LEU A 98 -1.42 22.32 -4.35
CA LEU A 98 -2.78 22.18 -4.89
C LEU A 98 -2.78 21.99 -6.42
N VAL A 99 -1.96 22.76 -7.14
CA VAL A 99 -1.86 22.68 -8.60
C VAL A 99 -1.31 21.31 -9.04
N ASP A 100 -0.27 20.83 -8.36
CA ASP A 100 0.35 19.52 -8.63
C ASP A 100 -0.62 18.36 -8.35
N CYS A 101 -1.60 18.58 -7.48
CA CYS A 101 -2.64 17.61 -7.18
C CYS A 101 -3.84 17.66 -8.15
N GLY A 102 -3.78 18.49 -9.19
CA GLY A 102 -4.87 18.65 -10.17
C GLY A 102 -5.92 19.69 -9.79
N GLY A 103 -5.66 20.49 -8.74
CA GLY A 103 -6.53 21.58 -8.29
C GLY A 103 -7.85 21.09 -7.65
N PRO A 104 -8.76 22.05 -7.34
CA PRO A 104 -10.04 21.73 -6.72
C PRO A 104 -10.94 20.82 -7.58
N ALA A 105 -10.81 20.92 -8.91
CA ALA A 105 -11.60 20.09 -9.82
C ALA A 105 -11.29 18.60 -9.67
N TYR A 106 -10.03 18.25 -9.42
CA TYR A 106 -9.65 16.85 -9.21
C TYR A 106 -10.19 16.29 -7.88
N LEU A 107 -10.24 17.10 -6.83
CA LEU A 107 -10.85 16.70 -5.53
C LEU A 107 -12.35 16.40 -5.70
N LEU A 108 -13.06 17.21 -6.50
CA LEU A 108 -14.46 16.95 -6.83
C LEU A 108 -14.61 15.69 -7.69
N GLU A 109 -13.74 15.48 -8.67
CA GLU A 109 -13.72 14.25 -9.48
C GLU A 109 -13.50 12.98 -8.63
N ILE A 110 -12.63 13.06 -7.62
CA ILE A 110 -12.42 11.97 -6.65
C ILE A 110 -13.72 11.70 -5.87
N LEU A 111 -14.36 12.73 -5.36
CA LEU A 111 -15.60 12.63 -4.59
C LEU A 111 -16.75 12.05 -5.41
N ASP A 112 -16.93 12.55 -6.63
CA ASP A 112 -17.99 12.11 -7.55
C ASP A 112 -17.78 10.68 -8.08
N GLY A 113 -16.54 10.18 -7.99
CA GLY A 113 -16.17 8.84 -8.45
C GLY A 113 -16.66 7.70 -7.56
N VAL A 114 -17.23 7.97 -6.38
CA VAL A 114 -17.64 6.94 -5.40
C VAL A 114 -19.12 7.11 -5.00
N PRO A 115 -19.94 6.06 -5.17
CA PRO A 115 -21.36 6.13 -4.80
C PRO A 115 -21.59 6.00 -3.29
N ASN A 116 -20.67 5.38 -2.56
CA ASN A 116 -20.74 5.19 -1.10
C ASN A 116 -19.35 4.83 -0.52
N ALA A 117 -19.21 4.94 0.79
CA ALA A 117 -17.93 4.68 1.49
C ALA A 117 -17.73 3.23 1.94
N ALA A 118 -18.67 2.32 1.65
CA ALA A 118 -18.66 0.93 2.16
C ALA A 118 -17.41 0.11 1.73
N HIS A 119 -16.75 0.50 0.64
CA HIS A 119 -15.60 -0.21 0.12
C HIS A 119 -14.25 0.35 0.59
N ALA A 120 -14.22 1.34 1.46
CA ALA A 120 -13.00 2.00 1.90
C ALA A 120 -11.96 1.01 2.47
N ARG A 121 -12.39 0.10 3.33
CA ARG A 121 -11.52 -0.94 3.89
C ARG A 121 -10.91 -1.82 2.79
N TYR A 122 -11.70 -2.27 1.84
CA TYR A 122 -11.23 -3.09 0.73
C TYR A 122 -10.22 -2.34 -0.16
N TYR A 123 -10.50 -1.08 -0.47
CA TYR A 123 -9.55 -0.25 -1.23
C TYR A 123 -8.26 0.00 -0.44
N SER A 124 -8.34 0.21 0.88
CA SER A 124 -7.16 0.39 1.73
C SER A 124 -6.25 -0.85 1.73
N GLU A 125 -6.83 -2.04 1.75
CA GLU A 125 -6.10 -3.31 1.66
C GLU A 125 -5.36 -3.42 0.31
N ILE A 126 -6.04 -3.10 -0.82
CA ILE A 126 -5.41 -3.10 -2.15
C ILE A 126 -4.24 -2.11 -2.22
N VAL A 127 -4.43 -0.88 -1.73
CA VAL A 127 -3.39 0.17 -1.75
C VAL A 127 -2.17 -0.29 -0.94
N ARG A 128 -2.40 -0.85 0.26
CA ARG A 128 -1.35 -1.39 1.11
C ARG A 128 -0.60 -2.55 0.45
N ASP A 129 -1.31 -3.51 -0.13
CA ASP A 129 -0.69 -4.66 -0.79
C ASP A 129 0.20 -4.23 -1.96
N LYS A 130 -0.24 -3.23 -2.74
CA LYS A 130 0.58 -2.67 -3.82
C LYS A 130 1.82 -1.94 -3.29
N ALA A 131 1.71 -1.26 -2.16
CA ALA A 131 2.85 -0.63 -1.51
C ALA A 131 3.87 -1.67 -1.02
N VAL A 132 3.42 -2.73 -0.38
CA VAL A 132 4.29 -3.85 0.07
C VAL A 132 5.01 -4.49 -1.10
N GLN A 133 4.30 -4.75 -2.22
CA GLN A 133 4.91 -5.28 -3.43
C GLN A 133 6.01 -4.35 -3.99
N ARG A 134 5.79 -3.02 -3.99
CA ARG A 134 6.81 -2.05 -4.41
C ARG A 134 8.02 -2.06 -3.49
N ARG A 135 7.81 -2.07 -2.17
CA ARG A 135 8.91 -2.16 -1.19
C ARG A 135 9.73 -3.43 -1.35
N LEU A 136 9.06 -4.57 -1.56
CA LEU A 136 9.74 -5.82 -1.81
C LEU A 136 10.60 -5.77 -3.08
N ILE A 137 10.10 -5.15 -4.16
CA ILE A 137 10.86 -4.94 -5.39
C ILE A 137 12.10 -4.07 -5.11
N THR A 138 11.93 -2.98 -4.36
CA THR A 138 13.05 -2.08 -3.99
C THR A 138 14.09 -2.82 -3.17
N ALA A 139 13.70 -3.51 -2.10
CA ALA A 139 14.59 -4.30 -1.25
C ALA A 139 15.37 -5.37 -2.04
N CYS A 140 14.66 -6.14 -2.88
CA CYS A 140 15.30 -7.13 -3.73
C CYS A 140 16.28 -6.51 -4.75
N THR A 141 15.96 -5.31 -5.27
CA THR A 141 16.82 -4.60 -6.21
C THR A 141 18.08 -4.08 -5.51
N GLU A 142 17.94 -3.60 -4.28
CA GLU A 142 19.05 -3.16 -3.45
C GLU A 142 19.99 -4.32 -3.13
N VAL A 143 19.46 -5.43 -2.61
CA VAL A 143 20.23 -6.65 -2.36
C VAL A 143 20.93 -7.15 -3.64
N LEU A 144 20.21 -7.13 -4.78
CA LEU A 144 20.78 -7.53 -6.06
C LEU A 144 21.92 -6.61 -6.49
N THR A 145 21.81 -5.31 -6.28
CA THR A 145 22.85 -4.33 -6.63
C THR A 145 24.09 -4.57 -5.80
N HIS A 146 23.95 -4.76 -4.49
CA HIS A 146 25.07 -5.07 -3.59
C HIS A 146 25.70 -6.44 -3.87
N ALA A 147 24.90 -7.42 -4.33
CA ALA A 147 25.43 -8.75 -4.69
C ALA A 147 26.36 -8.73 -5.92
N TYR A 148 26.28 -7.70 -6.77
CA TYR A 148 27.21 -7.48 -7.87
C TYR A 148 28.42 -6.63 -7.48
N ASP A 149 28.44 -6.08 -6.28
CA ASP A 149 29.58 -5.33 -5.75
C ASP A 149 30.56 -6.32 -5.10
N GLU A 150 31.70 -6.57 -5.78
CA GLU A 150 32.74 -7.52 -5.31
C GLU A 150 33.44 -7.04 -4.03
N SER A 151 33.19 -5.80 -3.56
CA SER A 151 33.80 -5.25 -2.34
C SER A 151 33.12 -5.73 -1.06
N GLU A 152 31.89 -6.25 -1.14
CA GLU A 152 31.12 -6.70 0.01
C GLU A 152 31.35 -8.18 0.35
N THR A 153 31.30 -8.49 1.64
CA THR A 153 31.38 -9.88 2.08
C THR A 153 30.02 -10.56 1.95
N THR A 154 30.03 -11.89 1.77
CA THR A 154 28.79 -12.68 1.74
C THR A 154 27.96 -12.51 3.02
N GLU A 155 28.62 -12.33 4.17
CA GLU A 155 27.97 -12.14 5.47
C GLU A 155 27.25 -10.79 5.52
N ASP A 156 27.87 -9.71 5.06
CA ASP A 156 27.26 -8.37 4.99
C ASP A 156 26.03 -8.37 4.07
N LEU A 157 26.13 -9.04 2.92
CA LEU A 157 25.03 -9.16 1.98
C LEU A 157 23.83 -9.93 2.56
N LEU A 158 24.08 -11.02 3.30
CA LEU A 158 23.02 -11.76 3.97
C LEU A 158 22.35 -10.93 5.07
N ASN A 159 23.14 -10.19 5.86
CA ASN A 159 22.63 -9.28 6.89
C ASN A 159 21.79 -8.14 6.29
N LEU A 160 22.21 -7.60 5.13
CA LEU A 160 21.43 -6.61 4.39
C LEU A 160 20.06 -7.19 3.98
N ALA A 161 20.07 -8.37 3.35
CA ALA A 161 18.84 -9.02 2.88
C ALA A 161 17.88 -9.32 4.03
N GLU A 162 18.37 -9.83 5.14
CA GLU A 162 17.58 -10.09 6.34
C GLU A 162 16.95 -8.79 6.88
N ARG A 163 17.73 -7.75 7.03
CA ARG A 163 17.27 -6.45 7.54
C ARG A 163 16.16 -5.85 6.67
N GLU A 164 16.36 -5.82 5.33
CA GLU A 164 15.38 -5.24 4.41
C GLU A 164 14.05 -6.01 4.42
N ILE A 165 14.10 -7.34 4.44
CA ILE A 165 12.90 -8.16 4.53
C ILE A 165 12.22 -7.99 5.90
N PHE A 166 12.99 -7.97 6.98
CA PHE A 166 12.46 -7.82 8.34
C PHE A 166 11.71 -6.49 8.52
N GLN A 167 12.24 -5.39 7.99
CA GLN A 167 11.58 -4.09 8.02
C GLN A 167 10.21 -4.09 7.33
N ILE A 168 10.09 -4.83 6.20
CA ILE A 168 8.81 -4.98 5.52
C ILE A 168 7.80 -5.74 6.39
N LEU A 169 8.24 -6.81 7.05
CA LEU A 169 7.39 -7.63 7.93
C LEU A 169 6.97 -6.88 9.20
N GLU A 170 7.88 -6.17 9.85
CA GLU A 170 7.56 -5.38 11.06
C GLU A 170 6.49 -4.32 10.81
N GLN A 171 6.51 -3.68 9.66
CA GLN A 171 5.51 -2.69 9.31
C GLN A 171 4.13 -3.32 9.06
N GLN A 172 4.08 -4.57 8.61
CA GLN A 172 2.82 -5.32 8.49
C GLN A 172 2.28 -5.73 9.87
N GLU A 173 3.15 -6.26 10.73
CA GLU A 173 2.77 -6.71 12.07
C GLU A 173 2.43 -5.55 13.03
N GLY A 174 3.06 -4.40 12.89
CA GLY A 174 2.77 -3.22 13.70
C GLY A 174 1.30 -2.82 13.64
N VAL A 175 0.69 -2.95 12.48
CA VAL A 175 -0.74 -2.69 12.23
C VAL A 175 -1.63 -3.74 12.92
N GLU A 176 -1.25 -5.02 12.88
CA GLU A 176 -2.03 -6.10 13.53
C GLU A 176 -1.94 -6.03 15.06
N LYS A 177 -0.77 -5.64 15.60
CA LYS A 177 -0.56 -5.49 17.05
C LYS A 177 -1.36 -4.31 17.63
N LEU A 178 -1.48 -3.20 16.89
CA LEU A 178 -2.34 -2.08 17.28
C LEU A 178 -3.80 -2.49 17.33
N HIS A 179 -4.28 -3.17 16.30
CA HIS A 179 -5.66 -3.65 16.26
C HIS A 179 -5.99 -4.64 17.40
N LEU A 180 -5.10 -5.57 17.71
CA LEU A 180 -5.28 -6.49 18.84
C LEU A 180 -5.34 -5.75 20.18
N LYS A 181 -4.51 -4.72 20.36
CA LYS A 181 -4.51 -3.89 21.58
C LYS A 181 -5.84 -3.14 21.75
N GLU A 182 -6.38 -2.57 20.67
CA GLU A 182 -7.67 -1.86 20.69
C GLU A 182 -8.83 -2.82 21.01
N VAL A 183 -8.87 -3.98 20.38
CA VAL A 183 -9.89 -5.02 20.66
C VAL A 183 -9.79 -5.51 22.11
N LEU A 184 -8.59 -5.65 22.67
CA LEU A 184 -8.39 -6.01 24.07
C LEU A 184 -8.86 -4.91 25.01
N VAL A 185 -8.53 -3.64 24.73
CA VAL A 185 -8.98 -2.49 25.56
C VAL A 185 -10.50 -2.41 25.56
N GLU A 186 -11.14 -2.55 24.40
CA GLU A 186 -12.60 -2.54 24.29
C GLU A 186 -13.26 -3.73 24.99
N ALA A 187 -12.66 -4.92 24.92
CA ALA A 187 -13.12 -6.10 25.63
C ALA A 187 -13.00 -5.93 27.15
N PHE A 188 -11.89 -5.36 27.66
CA PHE A 188 -11.73 -5.06 29.07
C PHE A 188 -12.72 -4.01 29.58
N ALA A 189 -12.94 -2.93 28.82
CA ALA A 189 -13.93 -1.92 29.18
C ALA A 189 -15.36 -2.49 29.28
N ARG A 190 -15.72 -3.45 28.42
CA ARG A 190 -17.02 -4.15 28.49
C ARG A 190 -17.14 -5.09 29.72
N ILE A 191 -16.03 -5.62 30.21
CA ILE A 191 -16.01 -6.49 31.40
C ILE A 191 -16.13 -5.64 32.67
N GLU A 192 -15.48 -4.48 32.74
CA GLU A 192 -15.53 -3.58 33.90
C GLU A 192 -16.90 -2.92 34.12
N HIS A 193 -17.72 -2.83 33.08
CA HIS A 193 -19.07 -2.27 33.15
C HIS A 193 -20.20 -3.29 33.42
N ARG A 194 -19.85 -4.52 33.84
CA ARG A 194 -20.78 -5.56 34.29
C ARG A 194 -20.72 -5.78 35.78
#